data_db6d330ff550e5437aa2e2c7b0b5552c
#
_entry.id   db6d330ff550e5437aa2e2c7b0b5552c
#
_cell.length_a   1.000
_cell.length_b   1.000
_cell.length_c   1.000
_cell.angle_alpha   90.00
_cell.angle_beta   90.00
_cell.angle_gamma   90.00
#
_symmetry.space_group_name_H-M   'P 1'
#
loop_
_entity.id
_entity.type
_entity.pdbx_description
1 polymer ?
#
loop_
_entity_poly.entity_id
_entity_poly.type
_entity_poly.pdbx_seq_one_letter_code
_entity_poly.pdbx_strand_id
1 'polypeptide(L)'
;MELVTDEKIRIKVLRSALKEEGFKFDSWVRCIHCGRPFQGDEMRVFKEGDSYLVYCKFQKCDGSIIDIVDADDEDFTEMFDS
;
A
#
# COMPACT_ATOMS: atom_id res chain seq x y z
N MET A 1 9.55 1.04 16.57
CA MET A 1 9.04 0.58 15.26
C MET A 1 10.22 0.44 14.29
N GLU A 2 10.37 -0.71 13.68
CA GLU A 2 11.49 -0.98 12.79
C GLU A 2 11.03 -1.22 11.36
N LEU A 3 11.77 -0.67 10.41
CA LEU A 3 11.52 -0.93 8.99
C LEU A 3 11.96 -2.36 8.67
N VAL A 4 11.06 -3.12 8.07
CA VAL A 4 11.36 -4.50 7.67
C VAL A 4 12.12 -4.48 6.35
N THR A 5 13.35 -4.98 6.37
CA THR A 5 14.21 -5.02 5.18
C THR A 5 14.34 -6.43 4.60
N ASP A 6 13.92 -7.44 5.34
CA ASP A 6 13.93 -8.84 4.87
C ASP A 6 12.82 -9.02 3.84
N GLU A 7 13.19 -9.26 2.60
CA GLU A 7 12.24 -9.38 1.50
C GLU A 7 11.22 -10.50 1.71
N LYS A 8 11.62 -11.61 2.28
CA LYS A 8 10.70 -12.72 2.50
C LYS A 8 9.60 -12.35 3.48
N ILE A 9 9.98 -11.71 4.57
CA ILE A 9 9.03 -11.27 5.58
C ILE A 9 8.15 -10.17 5.01
N ARG A 10 8.77 -9.22 4.32
CA ARG A 10 8.08 -8.08 3.72
C ARG A 10 6.99 -8.55 2.75
N ILE A 11 7.34 -9.44 1.86
CA ILE A 11 6.40 -9.96 0.85
C ILE A 11 5.25 -10.71 1.53
N LYS A 12 5.55 -11.52 2.53
CA LYS A 12 4.54 -12.27 3.24
C LYS A 12 3.54 -11.36 3.93
N VAL A 13 4.03 -10.33 4.60
CA VAL A 13 3.18 -9.37 5.29
C VAL A 13 2.33 -8.59 4.28
N LEU A 14 2.94 -8.14 3.20
CA LEU A 14 2.22 -7.38 2.17
C LEU A 14 1.12 -8.19 1.51
N ARG A 15 1.38 -9.43 1.19
CA ARG A 15 0.36 -10.29 0.60
C ARG A 15 -0.85 -10.43 1.50
N SER A 16 -0.60 -10.66 2.77
CA SER A 16 -1.67 -10.82 3.74
C SER A 16 -2.44 -9.53 3.93
N ALA A 17 -1.74 -8.43 4.11
CA ALA A 17 -2.37 -7.15 4.36
C ALA A 17 -3.18 -6.66 3.16
N LEU A 18 -2.64 -6.77 1.96
CA LEU A 18 -3.34 -6.35 0.76
C LEU A 18 -4.58 -7.21 0.51
N LYS A 19 -4.46 -8.50 0.76
CA LYS A 19 -5.60 -9.41 0.59
C LYS A 19 -6.74 -9.04 1.54
N GLU A 20 -6.43 -8.69 2.77
CA GLU A 20 -7.44 -8.30 3.74
C GLU A 20 -8.17 -7.03 3.32
N GLU A 21 -7.46 -6.15 2.63
CA GLU A 21 -8.05 -4.90 2.12
C GLU A 21 -8.71 -5.07 0.75
N GLY A 22 -8.67 -6.26 0.20
CA GLY A 22 -9.30 -6.54 -1.08
C GLY A 22 -8.48 -6.23 -2.31
N PHE A 23 -7.17 -6.09 -2.14
CA PHE A 23 -6.27 -5.80 -3.25
C PHE A 23 -5.41 -7.00 -3.61
N LYS A 24 -4.98 -7.05 -4.86
CA LYS A 24 -3.99 -8.03 -5.28
C LYS A 24 -2.60 -7.53 -4.89
N PHE A 25 -1.67 -8.46 -4.71
CA PHE A 25 -0.33 -8.13 -4.24
C PHE A 25 0.37 -7.08 -5.10
N ASP A 26 0.23 -7.17 -6.40
CA ASP A 26 0.91 -6.27 -7.33
C ASP A 26 -0.03 -5.27 -8.00
N SER A 27 -1.22 -5.05 -7.45
CA SER A 27 -2.16 -4.09 -7.98
C SER A 27 -1.64 -2.67 -7.88
N TRP A 28 -2.03 -1.86 -8.84
CA TRP A 28 -1.80 -0.43 -8.75
C TRP A 28 -2.81 0.18 -7.78
N VAL A 29 -2.30 0.91 -6.83
CA VAL A 29 -3.10 1.58 -5.81
C VAL A 29 -2.65 3.03 -5.69
N ARG A 30 -3.48 3.84 -5.05
CA ARG A 30 -3.17 5.25 -4.82
C ARG A 30 -3.43 5.57 -3.35
N CYS A 31 -2.47 6.26 -2.74
CA CYS A 31 -2.63 6.74 -1.38
C CYS A 31 -3.44 8.04 -1.39
N ILE A 32 -4.48 8.12 -0.55
CA ILE A 32 -5.33 9.31 -0.52
C ILE A 32 -4.63 10.51 0.12
N HIS A 33 -3.57 10.27 0.88
CA HIS A 33 -2.82 11.34 1.53
C HIS A 33 -1.87 12.05 0.57
N CYS A 34 -1.13 11.30 -0.22
CA CYS A 34 -0.17 11.91 -1.15
C CYS A 34 -0.66 11.93 -2.60
N GLY A 35 -1.69 11.16 -2.90
CA GLY A 35 -2.28 11.15 -4.23
C GLY A 35 -1.44 10.50 -5.31
N ARG A 36 -0.37 9.81 -4.95
CA ARG A 36 0.52 9.19 -5.92
C ARG A 36 0.21 7.71 -6.10
N PRO A 37 0.20 7.22 -7.35
CA PRO A 37 -0.02 5.81 -7.59
C PRO A 37 1.27 5.01 -7.38
N PHE A 38 1.13 3.76 -6.96
CA PHE A 38 2.24 2.81 -6.83
C PHE A 38 1.67 1.40 -6.79
N GLN A 39 2.54 0.41 -6.92
CA GLN A 39 2.10 -0.97 -6.80
C GLN A 39 2.07 -1.38 -5.33
N GLY A 40 1.09 -2.20 -4.97
CA GLY A 40 0.92 -2.60 -3.57
C GLY A 40 2.16 -3.23 -2.96
N ASP A 41 2.92 -3.97 -3.75
CA ASP A 41 4.13 -4.64 -3.27
C ASP A 41 5.28 -3.68 -2.98
N GLU A 42 5.11 -2.39 -3.27
CA GLU A 42 6.12 -1.38 -3.00
C GLU A 42 5.91 -0.68 -1.66
N MET A 43 4.86 -0.99 -0.94
CA MET A 43 4.57 -0.35 0.34
C MET A 43 5.61 -0.70 1.39
N ARG A 44 5.76 0.20 2.36
CA ARG A 44 6.73 0.01 3.44
C ARG A 44 6.10 -0.82 4.55
N VAL A 45 6.87 -1.78 5.07
CA VAL A 45 6.44 -2.63 6.17
C VAL A 45 7.29 -2.34 7.39
N PHE A 46 6.64 -2.12 8.51
CA PHE A 46 7.31 -1.90 9.79
C PHE A 46 6.90 -2.96 10.79
N LYS A 47 7.80 -3.28 11.70
CA LYS A 47 7.50 -4.22 12.78
C LYS A 47 7.40 -3.44 14.08
N GLU A 48 6.34 -3.68 14.83
CA GLU A 48 6.15 -3.09 16.14
C GLU A 48 5.70 -4.18 17.10
N GLY A 49 6.58 -4.58 18.01
CA GLY A 49 6.32 -5.72 18.89
C GLY A 49 6.09 -6.98 18.08
N ASP A 50 4.92 -7.59 18.27
CA ASP A 50 4.55 -8.79 17.53
C ASP A 50 3.69 -8.51 16.30
N SER A 51 3.49 -7.24 15.99
CA SER A 51 2.62 -6.83 14.89
C SER A 51 3.41 -6.20 13.76
N TYR A 52 2.80 -6.22 12.58
CA TYR A 52 3.37 -5.54 11.42
C TYR A 52 2.42 -4.44 10.98
N LEU A 53 3.02 -3.33 10.53
CA LEU A 53 2.28 -2.19 10.03
C LEU A 53 2.71 -1.92 8.59
N VAL A 54 1.76 -1.57 7.74
CA VAL A 54 2.04 -1.30 6.34
C VAL A 54 1.66 0.14 6.04
N TYR A 55 2.60 0.86 5.45
CA TYR A 55 2.44 2.28 5.14
C TYR A 55 2.69 2.54 3.66
N CYS A 56 2.26 3.71 3.21
CA CYS A 56 2.49 4.19 1.86
C CYS A 56 3.96 4.05 1.46
N LYS A 57 4.20 3.83 0.17
CA LYS A 57 5.54 3.70 -0.38
C LYS A 57 6.44 4.89 -0.05
N PHE A 58 5.88 6.10 -0.03
CA PHE A 58 6.66 7.32 0.09
C PHE A 58 6.89 7.70 1.54
N GLN A 59 8.16 7.94 1.89
CA GLN A 59 8.55 8.19 3.27
C GLN A 59 7.92 9.42 3.89
N LYS A 60 7.62 10.41 3.07
CA LYS A 60 7.05 11.67 3.57
C LYS A 60 5.55 11.57 3.80
N CYS A 61 4.95 10.47 3.41
CA CYS A 61 3.52 10.27 3.55
C CYS A 61 3.24 9.41 4.79
N ASP A 62 2.30 9.84 5.61
CA ASP A 62 1.90 9.11 6.81
C ASP A 62 0.73 8.16 6.55
N GLY A 63 0.32 8.02 5.30
CA GLY A 63 -0.79 7.13 4.95
C GLY A 63 -0.45 5.67 5.19
N SER A 64 -1.43 4.91 5.69
CA SER A 64 -1.27 3.48 5.90
C SER A 64 -2.04 2.71 4.85
N ILE A 65 -2.01 1.37 4.96
CA ILE A 65 -2.69 0.52 3.98
C ILE A 65 -4.20 0.77 3.94
N ILE A 66 -4.79 1.25 5.01
CA ILE A 66 -6.22 1.58 5.02
C ILE A 66 -6.54 2.86 4.28
N ASP A 67 -5.53 3.63 3.93
CA ASP A 67 -5.69 4.91 3.22
C ASP A 67 -5.46 4.79 1.73
N ILE A 68 -5.34 3.59 1.21
CA ILE A 68 -5.14 3.41 -0.23
C ILE A 68 -6.45 3.04 -0.91
N VAL A 69 -6.53 3.39 -2.19
CA VAL A 69 -7.66 3.05 -3.04
C VAL A 69 -7.13 2.45 -4.34
N ASP A 70 -8.00 1.80 -5.08
CA ASP A 70 -7.63 1.18 -6.34
C ASP A 70 -7.32 2.26 -7.39
N ALA A 71 -6.11 2.27 -7.90
CA ALA A 71 -5.70 3.26 -8.88
C ALA A 71 -6.37 3.06 -10.24
N ASP A 72 -6.73 1.83 -10.55
CA ASP A 72 -7.42 1.54 -11.81
C ASP A 72 -8.80 2.18 -11.82
N ASP A 73 -9.49 2.15 -10.69
CA ASP A 73 -10.79 2.80 -10.57
C ASP A 73 -10.67 4.30 -10.71
N GLU A 74 -9.57 4.85 -10.20
CA GLU A 74 -9.30 6.27 -10.31
C GLU A 74 -9.15 6.69 -11.76
N ASP A 75 -8.38 5.93 -12.51
CA ASP A 75 -8.18 6.22 -13.94
C ASP A 75 -9.50 6.17 -14.68
N PHE A 76 -10.32 5.24 -14.32
CA PHE A 76 -11.61 5.10 -14.94
C PHE A 76 -12.50 6.31 -14.67
N THR A 77 -12.45 6.81 -13.45
CA THR A 77 -13.22 7.98 -13.07
C THR A 77 -12.82 9.20 -13.87
N GLU A 78 -11.55 9.36 -14.15
CA GLU A 78 -11.06 10.48 -14.93
C GLU A 78 -11.66 10.52 -16.32
N MET A 79 -11.90 9.38 -16.88
CA MET A 79 -12.48 9.30 -18.21
C MET A 79 -13.89 9.84 -18.26
N PHE A 80 -14.60 9.77 -17.17
CA PHE A 80 -15.96 10.30 -17.12
C PHE A 80 -16.02 11.79 -17.00
N ASP A 81 -15.03 12.36 -16.38
CA ASP A 81 -15.01 13.79 -16.11
C ASP A 81 -14.63 14.61 -17.35
N SER A 82 -14.07 13.96 -18.30
CA SER A 82 -13.62 14.66 -19.51
C SER A 82 -14.70 14.85 -20.55
#